data_db34f14a6e0b316e291e51cf30a9e3f6
#
_entry.id   db34f14a6e0b316e291e51cf30a9e3f6
#
_cell.length_a   1.000
_cell.length_b   1.000
_cell.length_c   1.000
_cell.angle_alpha   90.00
_cell.angle_beta   90.00
_cell.angle_gamma   90.00
#
_symmetry.space_group_name_H-M   'P 1'
#
loop_
_entity.id
_entity.type
_entity.pdbx_description
1 polymer ?
#
loop_
_entity_poly.entity_id
_entity_poly.type
_entity_poly.pdbx_seq_one_letter_code
_entity_poly.pdbx_strand_id
1 'polypeptide(L)'
;MLTDLGADVIKVEPPAGDMTRFTYPRVNSQSTYFVQQNVGKRNISIDMDKPAGVELAARLIESADVVVENFRPDVMRRLGLDYSRFAETCPRLIYASISGYGASGPWTSRRAYAPVVNAETGITKHQGDVRGGSYANDPHSHGDVYTAVETASAILAALYQRERTGKGQYVRSEEHTSELQSHLNLVCRLLLEKK
;
A
#
# COMPACT_ATOMS: atom_id res chain seq x y z
N MET A 1 1.57 -11.27 4.25
CA MET A 1 2.54 -10.86 5.31
C MET A 1 1.86 -10.44 6.60
N LEU A 2 1.05 -9.37 6.71
CA LEU A 2 0.42 -9.01 8.00
C LEU A 2 -0.49 -10.13 8.55
N THR A 3 -1.25 -10.81 7.70
CA THR A 3 -2.02 -12.01 8.09
C THR A 3 -1.15 -13.13 8.64
N ASP A 4 0.03 -13.34 8.07
CA ASP A 4 0.97 -14.37 8.52
C ASP A 4 1.58 -14.02 9.87
N LEU A 5 1.55 -12.74 10.23
CA LEU A 5 1.95 -12.20 11.53
C LEU A 5 0.80 -12.14 12.55
N GLY A 6 -0.37 -12.68 12.19
CA GLY A 6 -1.53 -12.79 13.10
C GLY A 6 -2.56 -11.66 12.97
N ALA A 7 -2.43 -10.74 12.02
CA ALA A 7 -3.44 -9.71 11.82
C ALA A 7 -4.73 -10.29 11.20
N ASP A 8 -5.88 -9.88 11.74
CA ASP A 8 -7.18 -10.10 11.10
C ASP A 8 -7.39 -9.04 10.02
N VAL A 9 -7.25 -9.44 8.76
CA VAL A 9 -7.30 -8.53 7.62
C VAL A 9 -8.60 -8.66 6.86
N ILE A 10 -9.31 -7.55 6.71
CA ILE A 10 -10.50 -7.43 5.87
C ILE A 10 -10.10 -6.71 4.58
N LYS A 11 -10.20 -7.41 3.46
CA LYS A 11 -10.01 -6.83 2.13
C LYS A 11 -11.34 -6.31 1.60
N VAL A 12 -11.41 -5.01 1.35
CA VAL A 12 -12.55 -4.36 0.69
C VAL A 12 -12.34 -4.40 -0.82
N GLU A 13 -13.30 -4.93 -1.55
CA GLU A 13 -13.29 -5.01 -3.01
C GLU A 13 -14.51 -4.33 -3.61
N PRO A 14 -14.41 -3.78 -4.84
CA PRO A 14 -15.59 -3.34 -5.57
C PRO A 14 -16.49 -4.53 -5.95
N PRO A 15 -17.76 -4.33 -6.32
CA PRO A 15 -18.66 -5.41 -6.73
C PRO A 15 -18.14 -6.25 -7.90
N ALA A 16 -17.36 -5.65 -8.80
CA ALA A 16 -16.72 -6.36 -9.90
C ALA A 16 -15.54 -7.28 -9.45
N GLY A 17 -15.13 -7.17 -8.20
CA GLY A 17 -13.95 -7.87 -7.65
C GLY A 17 -12.64 -7.16 -7.99
N ASP A 18 -11.58 -7.62 -7.32
CA ASP A 18 -10.21 -7.16 -7.58
C ASP A 18 -9.73 -7.65 -8.95
N MET A 19 -9.06 -6.78 -9.71
CA MET A 19 -8.51 -7.09 -11.03
C MET A 19 -7.56 -8.30 -11.00
N THR A 20 -6.84 -8.52 -9.92
CA THR A 20 -5.92 -9.65 -9.76
C THR A 20 -6.62 -11.00 -9.72
N ARG A 21 -7.94 -11.05 -9.50
CA ARG A 21 -8.76 -12.28 -9.63
C ARG A 21 -8.76 -12.83 -11.06
N PHE A 22 -8.49 -11.95 -12.03
CA PHE A 22 -8.54 -12.28 -13.46
C PHE A 22 -7.15 -12.49 -14.08
N THR A 23 -6.06 -12.35 -13.32
CA THR A 23 -4.68 -12.54 -13.82
C THR A 23 -4.32 -14.01 -13.99
N TYR A 24 -3.35 -14.26 -14.85
CA TYR A 24 -2.76 -15.58 -15.09
C TYR A 24 -1.47 -15.78 -14.27
N PRO A 25 -1.07 -17.03 -13.99
CA PRO A 25 -1.74 -18.29 -14.35
C PRO A 25 -2.98 -18.56 -13.51
N ARG A 26 -3.89 -19.41 -14.03
CA ARG A 26 -5.11 -19.82 -13.33
C ARG A 26 -5.16 -21.33 -13.16
N VAL A 27 -5.62 -21.78 -11.99
CA VAL A 27 -5.91 -23.18 -11.69
C VAL A 27 -7.36 -23.25 -11.20
N ASN A 28 -8.16 -24.13 -11.79
CA ASN A 28 -9.60 -24.24 -11.50
C ASN A 28 -10.33 -22.88 -11.55
N SER A 29 -10.08 -22.12 -12.60
CA SER A 29 -10.64 -20.78 -12.82
C SER A 29 -10.22 -19.69 -11.82
N GLN A 30 -9.36 -20.01 -10.86
CA GLN A 30 -8.84 -19.07 -9.87
C GLN A 30 -7.44 -18.58 -10.25
N SER A 31 -7.19 -17.29 -10.14
CA SER A 31 -5.86 -16.72 -10.28
C SER A 31 -4.96 -17.17 -9.13
N THR A 32 -3.86 -17.85 -9.46
CA THR A 32 -2.88 -18.26 -8.45
C THR A 32 -2.20 -17.04 -7.81
N TYR A 33 -2.01 -15.97 -8.57
CA TYR A 33 -1.50 -14.70 -8.05
C TYR A 33 -2.44 -14.11 -7.00
N PHE A 34 -3.76 -14.04 -7.31
CA PHE A 34 -4.74 -13.54 -6.34
C PHE A 34 -4.75 -14.39 -5.06
N VAL A 35 -4.76 -15.71 -5.19
CA VAL A 35 -4.75 -16.62 -4.03
C VAL A 35 -3.51 -16.39 -3.18
N GLN A 36 -2.33 -16.37 -3.80
CA GLN A 36 -1.06 -16.17 -3.08
C GLN A 36 -1.04 -14.85 -2.29
N GLN A 37 -1.52 -13.75 -2.90
CA GLN A 37 -1.49 -12.44 -2.25
C GLN A 37 -2.56 -12.25 -1.18
N ASN A 38 -3.60 -13.10 -1.16
CA ASN A 38 -4.76 -12.88 -0.29
C ASN A 38 -5.04 -14.01 0.70
N VAL A 39 -4.12 -14.95 0.86
CA VAL A 39 -4.23 -16.01 1.88
C VAL A 39 -4.44 -15.40 3.26
N GLY A 40 -5.40 -15.96 4.01
CA GLY A 40 -5.72 -15.55 5.37
C GLY A 40 -6.54 -14.26 5.49
N LYS A 41 -6.82 -13.53 4.40
CA LYS A 41 -7.68 -12.35 4.44
C LYS A 41 -9.16 -12.73 4.36
N ARG A 42 -9.98 -12.05 5.14
CA ARG A 42 -11.44 -12.00 4.90
C ARG A 42 -11.73 -10.99 3.79
N ASN A 43 -12.85 -11.17 3.11
CA ASN A 43 -13.23 -10.26 2.02
C ASN A 43 -14.64 -9.74 2.23
N ILE A 44 -14.85 -8.46 1.85
CA ILE A 44 -16.15 -7.83 1.73
C ILE A 44 -16.23 -7.04 0.43
N SER A 45 -17.37 -7.15 -0.27
CA SER A 45 -17.64 -6.35 -1.45
C SER A 45 -18.43 -5.10 -1.07
N ILE A 46 -17.88 -3.92 -1.41
CA ILE A 46 -18.51 -2.61 -1.13
C ILE A 46 -18.45 -1.76 -2.39
N ASP A 47 -19.62 -1.26 -2.79
CA ASP A 47 -19.74 -0.30 -3.90
C ASP A 47 -19.49 1.13 -3.38
N MET A 48 -18.24 1.58 -3.45
CA MET A 48 -17.84 2.93 -3.03
C MET A 48 -18.25 4.04 -4.02
N ASP A 49 -18.84 3.70 -5.16
CA ASP A 49 -19.48 4.70 -6.04
C ASP A 49 -20.83 5.17 -5.46
N LYS A 50 -21.35 4.50 -4.44
CA LYS A 50 -22.58 4.84 -3.74
C LYS A 50 -22.30 5.44 -2.37
N PRO A 51 -23.03 6.49 -1.96
CA PRO A 51 -22.86 7.10 -0.63
C PRO A 51 -22.97 6.09 0.53
N ALA A 52 -23.90 5.15 0.45
CA ALA A 52 -24.07 4.10 1.47
C ALA A 52 -22.83 3.17 1.55
N GLY A 53 -22.18 2.89 0.42
CA GLY A 53 -20.94 2.12 0.39
C GLY A 53 -19.78 2.88 1.01
N VAL A 54 -19.66 4.18 0.72
CA VAL A 54 -18.66 5.05 1.34
C VAL A 54 -18.83 5.08 2.86
N GLU A 55 -20.07 5.21 3.34
CA GLU A 55 -20.36 5.25 4.77
C GLU A 55 -20.06 3.90 5.45
N LEU A 56 -20.35 2.79 4.78
CA LEU A 56 -19.97 1.46 5.28
C LEU A 56 -18.45 1.30 5.37
N ALA A 57 -17.72 1.78 4.35
CA ALA A 57 -16.25 1.79 4.37
C ALA A 57 -15.71 2.67 5.51
N ALA A 58 -16.31 3.84 5.76
CA ALA A 58 -15.93 4.70 6.88
C ALA A 58 -16.09 3.99 8.23
N ARG A 59 -17.21 3.31 8.45
CA ARG A 59 -17.44 2.51 9.68
C ARG A 59 -16.44 1.39 9.85
N LEU A 60 -16.00 0.75 8.77
CA LEU A 60 -14.93 -0.25 8.84
C LEU A 60 -13.60 0.40 9.25
N ILE A 61 -13.26 1.56 8.68
CA ILE A 61 -12.07 2.33 9.05
C ILE A 61 -12.10 2.69 10.54
N GLU A 62 -13.23 3.20 11.05
CA GLU A 62 -13.40 3.57 12.46
C GLU A 62 -13.21 2.40 13.42
N SER A 63 -13.51 1.18 12.98
CA SER A 63 -13.35 -0.04 13.77
C SER A 63 -11.98 -0.71 13.65
N ALA A 64 -11.14 -0.22 12.73
CA ALA A 64 -9.86 -0.85 12.43
C ALA A 64 -8.71 -0.26 13.27
N ASP A 65 -7.71 -1.07 13.58
CA ASP A 65 -6.43 -0.60 14.13
C ASP A 65 -5.53 0.03 13.06
N VAL A 66 -5.60 -0.52 11.86
CA VAL A 66 -4.76 -0.15 10.72
C VAL A 66 -5.60 -0.09 9.45
N VAL A 67 -5.43 0.96 8.69
CA VAL A 67 -5.94 1.07 7.32
C VAL A 67 -4.77 1.06 6.37
N VAL A 68 -4.87 0.30 5.27
CA VAL A 68 -3.90 0.31 4.18
C VAL A 68 -4.63 0.57 2.89
N GLU A 69 -4.18 1.56 2.15
CA GLU A 69 -4.72 1.86 0.82
C GLU A 69 -3.59 2.15 -0.18
N ASN A 70 -3.83 1.81 -1.44
CA ASN A 70 -2.92 2.06 -2.55
C ASN A 70 -3.71 2.67 -3.74
N PHE A 71 -4.54 3.65 -3.44
CA PHE A 71 -5.22 4.44 -4.47
C PHE A 71 -4.33 5.61 -4.93
N ARG A 72 -4.72 6.24 -6.02
CA ARG A 72 -4.14 7.54 -6.38
C ARG A 72 -4.40 8.55 -5.25
N PRO A 73 -3.46 9.46 -4.99
CA PRO A 73 -3.48 10.33 -3.79
C PRO A 73 -4.78 11.11 -3.54
N ASP A 74 -5.53 11.43 -4.60
CA ASP A 74 -6.78 12.20 -4.48
C ASP A 74 -8.04 11.33 -4.30
N VAL A 75 -7.97 10.02 -4.51
CA VAL A 75 -9.15 9.15 -4.50
C VAL A 75 -9.78 9.08 -3.11
N MET A 76 -9.01 8.75 -2.10
CA MET A 76 -9.53 8.65 -0.73
C MET A 76 -10.07 9.99 -0.24
N ARG A 77 -9.43 11.10 -0.59
CA ARG A 77 -9.93 12.45 -0.27
C ARG A 77 -11.26 12.76 -0.97
N ARG A 78 -11.41 12.41 -2.25
CA ARG A 78 -12.69 12.60 -2.97
C ARG A 78 -13.82 11.76 -2.40
N LEU A 79 -13.50 10.58 -1.89
CA LEU A 79 -14.45 9.72 -1.17
C LEU A 79 -14.71 10.20 0.26
N GLY A 80 -13.96 11.18 0.76
CA GLY A 80 -14.03 11.60 2.15
C GLY A 80 -13.58 10.49 3.13
N LEU A 81 -12.64 9.65 2.70
CA LEU A 81 -12.10 8.52 3.47
C LEU A 81 -10.60 8.67 3.76
N ASP A 82 -10.02 9.85 3.52
CA ASP A 82 -8.63 10.13 3.81
C ASP A 82 -8.36 10.28 5.32
N TYR A 83 -7.10 10.21 5.71
CA TYR A 83 -6.66 10.26 7.11
C TYR A 83 -7.23 11.45 7.88
N SER A 84 -7.38 12.62 7.25
CA SER A 84 -7.84 13.84 7.92
C SER A 84 -9.24 13.70 8.53
N ARG A 85 -10.13 12.90 7.93
CA ARG A 85 -11.46 12.61 8.48
C ARG A 85 -11.39 11.89 9.83
N PHE A 86 -10.40 11.03 10.03
CA PHE A 86 -10.33 10.11 11.17
C PHE A 86 -9.32 10.54 12.24
N ALA A 87 -8.47 11.50 11.94
CA ALA A 87 -7.35 11.87 12.81
C ALA A 87 -7.79 12.28 14.23
N GLU A 88 -8.91 12.99 14.36
CA GLU A 88 -9.43 13.44 15.66
C GLU A 88 -10.33 12.40 16.32
N THR A 89 -11.18 11.72 15.53
CA THR A 89 -12.18 10.78 16.05
C THR A 89 -11.59 9.40 16.34
N CYS A 90 -10.52 9.03 15.64
CA CYS A 90 -9.84 7.75 15.80
C CYS A 90 -8.33 7.96 16.09
N PRO A 91 -7.97 8.55 17.25
CA PRO A 91 -6.59 8.97 17.54
C PRO A 91 -5.60 7.81 17.65
N ARG A 92 -6.06 6.58 17.71
CA ARG A 92 -5.23 5.36 17.72
C ARG A 92 -5.05 4.74 16.34
N LEU A 93 -5.74 5.24 15.32
CA LEU A 93 -5.70 4.68 13.96
C LEU A 93 -4.32 4.88 13.33
N ILE A 94 -3.78 3.81 12.77
CA ILE A 94 -2.62 3.85 11.88
C ILE A 94 -3.16 3.82 10.45
N TYR A 95 -2.91 4.87 9.70
CA TYR A 95 -3.38 5.00 8.32
C TYR A 95 -2.19 4.96 7.38
N ALA A 96 -2.05 3.86 6.63
CA ALA A 96 -0.95 3.65 5.69
C ALA A 96 -1.42 3.89 4.25
N SER A 97 -0.84 4.90 3.60
CA SER A 97 -1.11 5.27 2.22
C SER A 97 0.11 4.98 1.36
N ILE A 98 -0.08 4.19 0.32
CA ILE A 98 0.96 3.81 -0.65
C ILE A 98 0.65 4.51 -1.97
N SER A 99 1.64 5.14 -2.58
CA SER A 99 1.49 5.78 -3.88
C SER A 99 2.77 5.67 -4.69
N GLY A 100 2.68 5.81 -6.02
CA GLY A 100 3.85 5.71 -6.88
C GLY A 100 4.85 6.83 -6.68
N TYR A 101 4.37 8.09 -6.60
CA TYR A 101 5.21 9.29 -6.58
C TYR A 101 4.87 10.23 -5.42
N GLY A 102 4.23 9.73 -4.38
CA GLY A 102 3.84 10.52 -3.23
C GLY A 102 2.58 11.35 -3.41
N ALA A 103 2.18 12.01 -2.33
CA ALA A 103 0.96 12.84 -2.28
C ALA A 103 1.22 14.33 -2.62
N SER A 104 2.45 14.72 -2.92
CA SER A 104 2.85 16.09 -3.25
C SER A 104 3.90 16.11 -4.34
N GLY A 105 4.01 17.23 -5.07
CA GLY A 105 4.97 17.40 -6.16
C GLY A 105 4.38 17.20 -7.55
N PRO A 106 5.17 17.43 -8.60
CA PRO A 106 4.67 17.48 -9.98
C PRO A 106 4.25 16.14 -10.56
N TRP A 107 4.64 15.03 -9.95
CA TRP A 107 4.38 13.67 -10.45
C TRP A 107 3.24 12.93 -9.74
N THR A 108 2.58 13.55 -8.77
CA THR A 108 1.50 12.92 -7.99
C THR A 108 0.40 12.30 -8.83
N SER A 109 0.10 12.87 -10.00
CA SER A 109 -0.94 12.37 -10.91
C SER A 109 -0.44 11.30 -11.90
N ARG A 110 0.88 11.03 -11.95
CA ARG A 110 1.44 10.02 -12.86
C ARG A 110 1.04 8.63 -12.42
N ARG A 111 0.85 7.76 -13.41
CA ARG A 111 0.64 6.33 -13.17
C ARG A 111 1.98 5.70 -12.85
N ALA A 112 2.06 5.03 -11.71
CA ALA A 112 3.17 4.17 -11.34
C ALA A 112 2.71 2.72 -11.47
N TYR A 113 3.43 1.98 -12.28
CA TYR A 113 3.38 0.53 -12.32
C TYR A 113 4.82 0.04 -12.27
N ALA A 114 5.06 -1.13 -11.70
CA ALA A 114 6.41 -1.65 -11.49
C ALA A 114 7.35 -1.50 -12.72
N PRO A 115 6.94 -1.76 -13.98
CA PRO A 115 7.81 -1.53 -15.13
C PRO A 115 8.23 -0.07 -15.32
N VAL A 116 7.34 0.88 -15.00
CA VAL A 116 7.64 2.33 -15.09
C VAL A 116 8.62 2.72 -13.99
N VAL A 117 8.34 2.31 -12.76
CA VAL A 117 9.21 2.56 -11.61
C VAL A 117 10.59 1.95 -11.83
N ASN A 118 10.68 0.69 -12.26
CA ASN A 118 11.95 0.03 -12.55
C ASN A 118 12.76 0.74 -13.65
N ALA A 119 12.09 1.33 -14.65
CA ALA A 119 12.78 2.07 -15.70
C ALA A 119 13.30 3.43 -15.18
N GLU A 120 12.47 4.18 -14.44
CA GLU A 120 12.82 5.52 -13.93
C GLU A 120 13.88 5.49 -12.83
N THR A 121 13.88 4.45 -12.00
CA THR A 121 14.88 4.23 -10.94
C THR A 121 16.21 3.66 -11.47
N GLY A 122 16.26 3.27 -12.74
CA GLY A 122 17.45 2.72 -13.38
C GLY A 122 17.64 1.21 -13.17
N ILE A 123 16.73 0.53 -12.49
CA ILE A 123 16.81 -0.93 -12.27
C ILE A 123 16.84 -1.67 -13.60
N THR A 124 15.95 -1.34 -14.53
CA THR A 124 15.93 -1.94 -15.89
C THR A 124 17.26 -1.78 -16.59
N LYS A 125 17.89 -0.60 -16.49
CA LYS A 125 19.20 -0.34 -17.07
C LYS A 125 20.27 -1.18 -16.39
N HIS A 126 20.35 -1.14 -15.07
CA HIS A 126 21.35 -1.91 -14.31
C HIS A 126 21.26 -3.41 -14.61
N GLN A 127 20.07 -3.97 -14.58
CA GLN A 127 19.87 -5.39 -14.91
C GLN A 127 20.23 -5.71 -16.36
N GLY A 128 19.95 -4.82 -17.31
CA GLY A 128 20.33 -4.97 -18.69
C GLY A 128 21.84 -4.97 -18.88
N ASP A 129 22.55 -4.05 -18.22
CA ASP A 129 24.01 -3.96 -18.26
C ASP A 129 24.65 -5.26 -17.72
N VAL A 130 24.14 -5.79 -16.60
CA VAL A 130 24.61 -7.06 -16.01
C VAL A 130 24.35 -8.26 -16.95
N ARG A 131 23.27 -8.22 -17.75
CA ARG A 131 22.91 -9.26 -18.72
C ARG A 131 23.58 -9.10 -20.09
N GLY A 132 24.56 -8.22 -20.21
CA GLY A 132 25.27 -7.98 -21.48
C GLY A 132 24.50 -7.13 -22.49
N GLY A 133 23.66 -6.22 -22.02
CA GLY A 133 22.93 -5.25 -22.85
C GLY A 133 21.50 -5.64 -23.23
N SER A 134 20.95 -6.71 -22.68
CA SER A 134 19.54 -7.08 -22.88
C SER A 134 18.63 -6.32 -21.93
N TYR A 135 18.04 -5.23 -22.41
CA TYR A 135 17.13 -4.37 -21.65
C TYR A 135 15.69 -4.87 -21.80
N ALA A 136 15.23 -5.64 -20.83
CA ALA A 136 13.87 -6.16 -20.80
C ALA A 136 13.22 -5.82 -19.46
N ASN A 137 11.90 -5.70 -19.44
CA ASN A 137 11.17 -5.60 -18.20
C ASN A 137 11.42 -6.84 -17.34
N ASP A 138 11.74 -6.62 -16.08
CA ASP A 138 11.74 -7.70 -15.09
C ASP A 138 10.30 -8.16 -14.86
N PRO A 139 10.01 -9.45 -14.89
CA PRO A 139 8.68 -9.96 -14.55
C PRO A 139 8.34 -9.77 -13.07
N HIS A 140 9.33 -9.45 -12.23
CA HIS A 140 9.12 -9.18 -10.82
C HIS A 140 8.79 -7.71 -10.59
N SER A 141 7.74 -7.47 -9.83
CA SER A 141 7.32 -6.15 -9.41
C SER A 141 8.14 -5.68 -8.20
N HIS A 142 9.43 -5.41 -8.40
CA HIS A 142 10.34 -5.05 -7.30
C HIS A 142 9.84 -3.83 -6.52
N GLY A 143 9.45 -2.75 -7.21
CA GLY A 143 8.90 -1.56 -6.57
C GLY A 143 7.72 -1.87 -5.66
N ASP A 144 6.75 -2.61 -6.15
CA ASP A 144 5.57 -3.02 -5.39
C ASP A 144 5.96 -3.85 -4.15
N VAL A 145 6.88 -4.82 -4.34
CA VAL A 145 7.28 -5.74 -3.27
C VAL A 145 8.06 -5.02 -2.17
N TYR A 146 9.05 -4.21 -2.53
CA TYR A 146 9.84 -3.46 -1.55
C TYR A 146 8.98 -2.46 -0.80
N THR A 147 8.15 -1.70 -1.49
CA THR A 147 7.22 -0.76 -0.88
C THR A 147 6.25 -1.46 0.07
N ALA A 148 5.76 -2.63 -0.29
CA ALA A 148 4.88 -3.42 0.58
C ALA A 148 5.60 -3.88 1.85
N VAL A 149 6.85 -4.33 1.75
CA VAL A 149 7.67 -4.76 2.91
C VAL A 149 8.00 -3.56 3.81
N GLU A 150 8.40 -2.44 3.23
CA GLU A 150 8.67 -1.21 3.98
C GLU A 150 7.43 -0.68 4.68
N THR A 151 6.29 -0.64 3.97
CA THR A 151 5.01 -0.22 4.57
C THR A 151 4.62 -1.11 5.73
N ALA A 152 4.77 -2.43 5.59
CA ALA A 152 4.47 -3.34 6.68
C ALA A 152 5.42 -3.14 7.87
N SER A 153 6.69 -2.89 7.62
CA SER A 153 7.67 -2.58 8.68
C SER A 153 7.31 -1.27 9.39
N ALA A 154 6.90 -0.24 8.64
CA ALA A 154 6.45 1.03 9.19
C ALA A 154 5.15 0.90 10.01
N ILE A 155 4.20 0.07 9.56
CA ILE A 155 2.99 -0.25 10.32
C ILE A 155 3.36 -0.93 11.65
N LEU A 156 4.25 -1.91 11.65
CA LEU A 156 4.70 -2.58 12.88
C LEU A 156 5.39 -1.61 13.84
N ALA A 157 6.24 -0.73 13.32
CA ALA A 157 6.88 0.32 14.12
C ALA A 157 5.84 1.30 14.70
N ALA A 158 4.83 1.66 13.92
CA ALA A 158 3.73 2.52 14.36
C ALA A 158 2.87 1.84 15.43
N LEU A 159 2.57 0.55 15.30
CA LEU A 159 1.89 -0.24 16.32
C LEU A 159 2.70 -0.29 17.62
N TYR A 160 4.00 -0.56 17.54
CA TYR A 160 4.88 -0.55 18.71
C TYR A 160 4.93 0.82 19.39
N GLN A 161 5.00 1.90 18.61
CA GLN A 161 4.95 3.25 19.14
C GLN A 161 3.60 3.55 19.79
N ARG A 162 2.49 3.11 19.21
CA ARG A 162 1.13 3.28 19.73
C ARG A 162 0.97 2.68 21.12
N GLU A 163 1.60 1.54 21.41
CA GLU A 163 1.56 0.93 22.74
C GLU A 163 2.19 1.81 23.83
N ARG A 164 3.13 2.66 23.45
CA ARG A 164 3.80 3.59 24.38
C ARG A 164 3.10 4.94 24.49
N THR A 165 2.54 5.42 23.39
CA THR A 165 2.01 6.79 23.29
C THR A 165 0.49 6.87 23.36
N GLY A 166 -0.19 5.74 23.14
CA GLY A 166 -1.63 5.67 22.96
C GLY A 166 -2.13 6.24 21.63
N LYS A 167 -1.24 6.71 20.75
CA LYS A 167 -1.58 7.41 19.50
C LYS A 167 -1.15 6.61 18.28
N GLY A 168 -2.03 6.57 17.28
CA GLY A 168 -1.72 6.13 15.94
C GLY A 168 -0.99 7.21 15.12
N GLN A 169 -0.81 6.98 13.84
CA GLN A 169 -0.16 7.94 12.95
C GLN A 169 -0.47 7.69 11.48
N TYR A 170 -0.19 8.69 10.66
CA TYR A 170 -0.23 8.60 9.22
C TYR A 170 1.12 8.11 8.69
N VAL A 171 1.11 6.96 8.03
CA VAL A 171 2.27 6.35 7.36
C VAL A 171 2.14 6.57 5.87
N ARG A 172 3.18 7.12 5.23
CA ARG A 172 3.22 7.26 3.77
C ARG A 172 4.40 6.50 3.22
N SER A 173 4.16 5.75 2.15
CA SER A 173 5.17 5.03 1.40
C SER A 173 5.05 5.32 -0.10
N GLU A 174 6.17 5.36 -0.79
CA GLU A 174 6.25 5.75 -2.19
C GLU A 174 7.08 4.74 -2.98
N GLU A 175 6.51 4.15 -4.04
CA GLU A 175 7.16 3.13 -4.85
C GLU A 175 8.47 3.63 -5.49
N HIS A 176 8.48 4.86 -6.01
CA HIS A 176 9.65 5.44 -6.64
C HIS A 176 10.81 5.69 -5.67
N THR A 177 10.52 6.09 -4.44
CA THR A 177 11.57 6.38 -3.44
C THR A 177 12.06 5.15 -2.70
N SER A 178 11.24 4.13 -2.54
CA SER A 178 11.63 2.85 -1.95
C SER A 178 12.74 2.15 -2.73
N GLU A 179 12.80 2.37 -4.05
CA GLU A 179 13.84 1.83 -4.92
C GLU A 179 15.15 2.64 -4.91
N LEU A 180 15.08 3.96 -4.65
CA LEU A 180 16.23 4.87 -4.75
C LEU A 180 16.92 5.13 -3.42
N GLN A 181 16.24 4.96 -2.30
CA GLN A 181 16.78 5.31 -1.00
C GLN A 181 17.09 4.08 -0.16
N SER A 182 18.28 4.08 0.42
CA SER A 182 18.66 3.11 1.44
C SER A 182 17.58 3.05 2.53
N HIS A 183 17.09 1.84 2.81
CA HIS A 183 16.04 1.50 3.78
C HIS A 183 16.21 2.12 5.18
N LEU A 184 17.37 2.68 5.49
CA LEU A 184 17.69 3.34 6.76
C LEU A 184 16.95 4.67 7.00
N ASN A 185 16.52 5.38 5.96
CA ASN A 185 15.94 6.70 6.13
C ASN A 185 14.48 6.70 6.62
N LEU A 186 13.68 5.69 6.26
CA LEU A 186 12.27 5.60 6.70
C LEU A 186 12.16 5.23 8.19
N VAL A 187 12.95 4.28 8.64
CA VAL A 187 13.01 3.87 10.05
C VAL A 187 13.62 4.98 10.92
N CYS A 188 14.63 5.69 10.41
CA CYS A 188 15.24 6.82 11.13
C CYS A 188 14.31 8.04 11.23
N ARG A 189 13.49 8.34 10.22
CA ARG A 189 12.57 9.47 10.26
C ARG A 189 11.47 9.29 11.29
N LEU A 190 10.91 8.08 11.40
CA LEU A 190 9.93 7.73 12.43
C LEU A 190 10.50 7.80 13.87
N LEU A 191 11.83 7.65 14.03
CA LEU A 191 12.51 7.71 15.32
C LEU A 191 13.09 9.08 15.65
N LEU A 192 13.39 9.93 14.66
CA LEU A 192 14.08 11.21 14.83
C LEU A 192 13.15 12.43 14.91
N GLU A 193 11.90 12.34 14.50
CA GLU A 193 10.90 13.42 14.68
C GLU A 193 10.38 13.55 16.13
N LYS A 194 11.08 12.96 17.09
CA LYS A 194 10.80 13.01 18.53
C LYS A 194 11.86 13.73 19.37
N LYS A 195 12.45 14.78 18.81
CA LYS A 195 13.21 15.72 19.66
C LYS A 195 12.52 17.05 19.76
#